data_fdc33d9f865192ecaf6f59613926d591
#
_entry.id   fdc33d9f865192ecaf6f59613926d591
#
_cell.length_a   1.000
_cell.length_b   1.000
_cell.length_c   1.000
_cell.angle_alpha   90.00
_cell.angle_beta   90.00
_cell.angle_gamma   90.00
#
_symmetry.space_group_name_H-M   'P 1'
#
loop_
_entity.id
_entity.type
_entity.pdbx_description
1 polymer ?
#
loop_
_entity_poly.entity_id
_entity_poly.type
_entity_poly.pdbx_seq_one_letter_code
_entity_poly.pdbx_strand_id
1 'polypeptide(L)'
;MTMSNQKQFIANLKQAWRDEMNSAANYRAMAAQEKNPERKSILDRMADAEDKHAARWAARLKEFGVEIGDYKPSLVETMRRKAILKSDPETAAQMLEDGESDADSLYGKMIAMAETEADKQALLEAQREENSHSLMLQEMSSPRVTRHPQSRLDKIFANEKWHAHSTGGWIGQAIYGVNDGLGAAFGVVSGVAGATSSNSEFILLSGLAACVASALSMGSGAYLATKSEREVFEAELEKERGEIESNPEEEQEELELFYQLKGFSPEDAKKLVAKLAEQPEQFLKSLAHEELGLSEESFPNPWKSAFSATVSTAIGAIVPVLPFFFWSGTTGLIVSFVISTLAHFAVGASKTVLTGRSWMKSGMEMTFVGLGEAITTYLIGLLIAPALK
;
A
#
# COMPACT_ATOMS: atom_id res chain seq x y z
N MET A 1 7.90 30.42 -15.55
CA MET A 1 8.08 28.98 -15.92
C MET A 1 9.40 28.76 -16.61
N THR A 2 10.17 27.75 -16.16
CA THR A 2 11.23 27.23 -17.05
C THR A 2 10.57 26.63 -18.28
N MET A 3 11.21 26.68 -19.47
CA MET A 3 10.65 26.08 -20.71
C MET A 3 10.26 24.60 -20.53
N SER A 4 10.91 23.88 -19.62
CA SER A 4 10.61 22.49 -19.30
C SER A 4 9.28 22.34 -18.54
N ASN A 5 9.04 23.19 -17.52
CA ASN A 5 7.81 23.14 -16.72
C ASN A 5 6.58 23.55 -17.52
N GLN A 6 6.72 24.52 -18.41
CA GLN A 6 5.62 24.94 -19.29
C GLN A 6 5.21 23.81 -20.27
N LYS A 7 6.19 23.12 -20.86
CA LYS A 7 5.91 21.98 -21.75
C LYS A 7 5.18 20.87 -21.00
N GLN A 8 5.59 20.59 -19.76
CA GLN A 8 4.95 19.55 -18.94
C GLN A 8 3.54 19.97 -18.54
N PHE A 9 3.33 21.23 -18.15
CA PHE A 9 2.00 21.75 -17.80
C PHE A 9 1.03 21.67 -18.99
N ILE A 10 1.49 22.06 -20.20
CA ILE A 10 0.72 21.92 -21.43
C ILE A 10 0.39 20.44 -21.74
N ALA A 11 1.34 19.53 -21.52
CA ALA A 11 1.09 18.10 -21.71
C ALA A 11 0.03 17.57 -20.73
N ASN A 12 0.09 17.98 -19.48
CA ASN A 12 -0.89 17.62 -18.46
C ASN A 12 -2.28 18.21 -18.78
N LEU A 13 -2.37 19.47 -19.25
CA LEU A 13 -3.63 20.07 -19.69
C LEU A 13 -4.25 19.31 -20.86
N LYS A 14 -3.44 18.84 -21.82
CA LYS A 14 -3.94 18.01 -22.94
C LYS A 14 -4.49 16.68 -22.44
N GLN A 15 -3.81 16.08 -21.47
CA GLN A 15 -4.25 14.84 -20.87
C GLN A 15 -5.57 15.06 -20.11
N ALA A 16 -5.65 16.06 -19.25
CA ALA A 16 -6.86 16.42 -18.52
C ALA A 16 -8.04 16.64 -19.50
N TRP A 17 -7.86 17.46 -20.54
CA TRP A 17 -8.90 17.65 -21.56
C TRP A 17 -9.37 16.34 -22.18
N ARG A 18 -8.45 15.42 -22.46
CA ARG A 18 -8.78 14.14 -23.06
C ARG A 18 -9.55 13.23 -22.10
N ASP A 19 -9.15 13.23 -20.83
CA ASP A 19 -9.78 12.43 -19.79
C ASP A 19 -11.22 12.90 -19.54
N GLU A 20 -11.45 14.23 -19.45
CA GLU A 20 -12.80 14.81 -19.34
C GLU A 20 -13.71 14.43 -20.51
N MET A 21 -13.21 14.55 -21.73
CA MET A 21 -13.98 14.16 -22.93
C MET A 21 -14.33 12.66 -22.93
N ASN A 22 -13.44 11.82 -22.40
CA ASN A 22 -13.68 10.39 -22.25
C ASN A 22 -14.70 10.09 -21.15
N SER A 23 -14.60 10.76 -20.00
CA SER A 23 -15.55 10.66 -18.87
C SER A 23 -16.95 11.12 -19.30
N ALA A 24 -17.08 12.27 -19.94
CA ALA A 24 -18.34 12.75 -20.50
C ALA A 24 -19.00 11.72 -21.45
N ALA A 25 -18.19 11.11 -22.33
CA ALA A 25 -18.70 10.11 -23.26
C ALA A 25 -19.08 8.78 -22.55
N ASN A 26 -18.42 8.41 -21.47
CA ASN A 26 -18.77 7.24 -20.65
C ASN A 26 -20.09 7.49 -19.91
N TYR A 27 -20.25 8.63 -19.23
CA TYR A 27 -21.48 8.98 -18.53
C TYR A 27 -22.69 9.04 -19.47
N ARG A 28 -22.57 9.65 -20.66
CA ARG A 28 -23.64 9.66 -21.66
C ARG A 28 -24.00 8.26 -22.14
N ALA A 29 -23.01 7.42 -22.36
CA ALA A 29 -23.25 6.05 -22.79
C ALA A 29 -23.98 5.23 -21.71
N MET A 30 -23.67 5.44 -20.42
CA MET A 30 -24.40 4.83 -19.31
C MET A 30 -25.80 5.41 -19.15
N ALA A 31 -25.97 6.73 -19.22
CA ALA A 31 -27.26 7.41 -19.17
C ALA A 31 -28.24 6.90 -20.24
N ALA A 32 -27.70 6.58 -21.44
CA ALA A 32 -28.50 6.03 -22.53
C ALA A 32 -29.06 4.62 -22.24
N GLN A 33 -28.43 3.85 -21.35
CA GLN A 33 -28.85 2.51 -20.97
C GLN A 33 -29.58 2.46 -19.61
N GLU A 34 -29.50 3.54 -18.82
CA GLU A 34 -30.11 3.61 -17.49
C GLU A 34 -31.64 3.74 -17.60
N LYS A 35 -32.34 2.87 -16.87
CA LYS A 35 -33.82 2.81 -16.85
C LYS A 35 -34.43 3.67 -15.73
N ASN A 36 -33.66 3.93 -14.66
CA ASN A 36 -34.11 4.79 -13.58
C ASN A 36 -33.94 6.25 -13.96
N PRO A 37 -35.03 7.06 -14.02
CA PRO A 37 -34.97 8.45 -14.49
C PRO A 37 -34.12 9.35 -13.58
N GLU A 38 -34.07 9.10 -12.27
CA GLU A 38 -33.23 9.86 -11.34
C GLU A 38 -31.75 9.59 -11.58
N ARG A 39 -31.36 8.31 -11.70
CA ARG A 39 -29.98 7.92 -12.00
C ARG A 39 -29.53 8.43 -13.37
N LYS A 40 -30.42 8.34 -14.37
CA LYS A 40 -30.17 8.90 -15.69
C LYS A 40 -29.89 10.40 -15.63
N SER A 41 -30.71 11.15 -14.89
CA SER A 41 -30.55 12.61 -14.72
C SER A 41 -29.20 12.94 -14.02
N ILE A 42 -28.75 12.12 -13.07
CA ILE A 42 -27.46 12.29 -12.42
C ILE A 42 -26.33 12.09 -13.43
N LEU A 43 -26.36 11.00 -14.19
CA LEU A 43 -25.33 10.70 -15.21
C LEU A 43 -25.27 11.76 -16.32
N ASP A 44 -26.43 12.27 -16.77
CA ASP A 44 -26.49 13.36 -17.75
C ASP A 44 -25.84 14.64 -17.20
N ARG A 45 -26.10 14.98 -15.92
CA ARG A 45 -25.50 16.15 -15.25
C ARG A 45 -23.99 16.00 -15.06
N MET A 46 -23.53 14.81 -14.72
CA MET A 46 -22.09 14.51 -14.64
C MET A 46 -21.44 14.70 -16.02
N ALA A 47 -22.02 14.14 -17.08
CA ALA A 47 -21.51 14.33 -18.43
C ALA A 47 -21.42 15.81 -18.85
N ASP A 48 -22.40 16.63 -18.45
CA ASP A 48 -22.41 18.07 -18.74
C ASP A 48 -21.35 18.84 -17.90
N ALA A 49 -21.01 18.36 -16.72
CA ALA A 49 -19.93 18.91 -15.90
C ALA A 49 -18.56 18.65 -16.55
N GLU A 50 -18.32 17.39 -17.00
CA GLU A 50 -17.08 17.03 -17.70
C GLU A 50 -16.89 17.82 -19.00
N ASP A 51 -17.96 18.08 -19.76
CA ASP A 51 -17.87 18.96 -20.94
C ASP A 51 -17.44 20.39 -20.58
N LYS A 52 -17.88 20.92 -19.44
CA LYS A 52 -17.47 22.26 -18.98
C LYS A 52 -15.99 22.26 -18.58
N HIS A 53 -15.52 21.19 -17.89
CA HIS A 53 -14.11 21.03 -17.58
C HIS A 53 -13.28 20.94 -18.85
N ALA A 54 -13.66 20.08 -19.79
CA ALA A 54 -13.00 19.95 -21.09
C ALA A 54 -12.93 21.29 -21.85
N ALA A 55 -14.04 22.06 -21.87
CA ALA A 55 -14.07 23.36 -22.50
C ALA A 55 -13.12 24.37 -21.82
N ARG A 56 -13.03 24.34 -20.48
CA ARG A 56 -12.10 25.16 -19.69
C ARG A 56 -10.64 24.85 -20.05
N TRP A 57 -10.29 23.57 -20.11
CA TRP A 57 -8.94 23.14 -20.48
C TRP A 57 -8.61 23.43 -21.94
N ALA A 58 -9.57 23.28 -22.85
CA ALA A 58 -9.42 23.67 -24.26
C ALA A 58 -9.14 25.17 -24.42
N ALA A 59 -9.88 26.01 -23.71
CA ALA A 59 -9.67 27.46 -23.70
C ALA A 59 -8.26 27.82 -23.18
N ARG A 60 -7.83 27.16 -22.08
CA ARG A 60 -6.50 27.39 -21.50
C ARG A 60 -5.37 26.95 -22.44
N LEU A 61 -5.53 25.83 -23.13
CA LEU A 61 -4.59 25.37 -24.14
C LEU A 61 -4.46 26.31 -25.32
N LYS A 62 -5.57 26.92 -25.75
CA LYS A 62 -5.58 27.92 -26.81
C LYS A 62 -4.77 29.17 -26.43
N GLU A 63 -4.80 29.59 -25.16
CA GLU A 63 -3.97 30.70 -24.65
C GLU A 63 -2.47 30.39 -24.75
N PHE A 64 -2.09 29.12 -24.64
CA PHE A 64 -0.72 28.66 -24.89
C PHE A 64 -0.39 28.44 -26.37
N GLY A 65 -1.29 28.82 -27.30
CA GLY A 65 -1.11 28.65 -28.73
C GLY A 65 -1.26 27.19 -29.22
N VAL A 66 -1.96 26.38 -28.45
CA VAL A 66 -2.22 24.99 -28.78
C VAL A 66 -3.64 24.82 -29.24
N GLU A 67 -3.85 24.47 -30.50
CA GLU A 67 -5.16 24.09 -31.04
C GLU A 67 -5.44 22.60 -30.75
N ILE A 68 -6.64 22.31 -30.28
CA ILE A 68 -7.11 20.95 -30.05
C ILE A 68 -8.16 20.63 -31.12
N GLY A 69 -8.00 19.48 -31.76
CA GLY A 69 -8.99 18.96 -32.71
C GLY A 69 -10.18 18.28 -31.99
N ASP A 70 -11.10 17.75 -32.75
CA ASP A 70 -12.24 16.99 -32.27
C ASP A 70 -11.75 15.76 -31.46
N TYR A 71 -12.42 15.49 -30.35
CA TYR A 71 -12.15 14.30 -29.56
C TYR A 71 -12.47 13.03 -30.33
N LYS A 72 -11.48 12.15 -30.45
CA LYS A 72 -11.64 10.81 -31.01
C LYS A 72 -11.14 9.78 -29.98
N PRO A 73 -12.04 8.90 -29.53
CA PRO A 73 -11.63 7.87 -28.56
C PRO A 73 -10.62 6.90 -29.16
N SER A 74 -9.63 6.52 -28.40
CA SER A 74 -8.70 5.47 -28.77
C SER A 74 -9.38 4.09 -28.75
N LEU A 75 -8.70 3.08 -29.30
CA LEU A 75 -9.20 1.70 -29.25
C LEU A 75 -9.38 1.23 -27.79
N VAL A 76 -8.44 1.58 -26.92
CA VAL A 76 -8.48 1.21 -25.49
C VAL A 76 -9.67 1.86 -24.78
N GLU A 77 -9.89 3.16 -24.95
CA GLU A 77 -11.03 3.88 -24.39
C GLU A 77 -12.36 3.31 -24.89
N THR A 78 -12.42 2.97 -26.18
CA THR A 78 -13.61 2.34 -26.78
C THR A 78 -13.88 0.95 -26.20
N MET A 79 -12.82 0.14 -25.98
CA MET A 79 -12.95 -1.18 -25.36
C MET A 79 -13.34 -1.08 -23.89
N ARG A 80 -12.75 -0.14 -23.14
CA ARG A 80 -13.09 0.12 -21.74
C ARG A 80 -14.55 0.54 -21.61
N ARG A 81 -15.03 1.46 -22.46
CA ARG A 81 -16.44 1.86 -22.49
C ARG A 81 -17.38 0.69 -22.77
N LYS A 82 -17.03 -0.18 -23.72
CA LYS A 82 -17.82 -1.40 -23.96
C LYS A 82 -17.82 -2.36 -22.78
N ALA A 83 -16.72 -2.42 -22.03
CA ALA A 83 -16.65 -3.23 -20.81
C ALA A 83 -17.56 -2.64 -19.71
N ILE A 84 -17.50 -1.32 -19.48
CA ILE A 84 -18.38 -0.60 -18.53
C ILE A 84 -19.86 -0.88 -18.85
N LEU A 85 -20.27 -0.72 -20.12
CA LEU A 85 -21.65 -0.93 -20.54
C LEU A 85 -22.15 -2.37 -20.48
N LYS A 86 -21.26 -3.36 -20.38
CA LYS A 86 -21.57 -4.78 -20.23
C LYS A 86 -21.50 -5.28 -18.80
N SER A 87 -20.90 -4.53 -17.92
CA SER A 87 -20.75 -4.85 -16.50
C SER A 87 -22.06 -4.62 -15.75
N ASP A 88 -22.19 -5.26 -14.59
CA ASP A 88 -23.25 -4.92 -13.65
C ASP A 88 -23.05 -3.47 -13.13
N PRO A 89 -24.11 -2.85 -12.58
CA PRO A 89 -24.04 -1.45 -12.16
C PRO A 89 -22.97 -1.12 -11.14
N GLU A 90 -22.62 -2.06 -10.24
CA GLU A 90 -21.62 -1.88 -9.22
C GLU A 90 -20.20 -1.89 -9.83
N THR A 91 -19.91 -2.88 -10.65
CA THR A 91 -18.62 -2.97 -11.39
C THR A 91 -18.48 -1.79 -12.37
N ALA A 92 -19.54 -1.38 -13.05
CA ALA A 92 -19.52 -0.23 -13.95
C ALA A 92 -19.18 1.07 -13.21
N ALA A 93 -19.81 1.30 -12.05
CA ALA A 93 -19.53 2.47 -11.22
C ALA A 93 -18.09 2.46 -10.70
N GLN A 94 -17.56 1.31 -10.28
CA GLN A 94 -16.19 1.16 -9.83
C GLN A 94 -15.17 1.43 -10.95
N MET A 95 -15.43 0.98 -12.17
CA MET A 95 -14.59 1.27 -13.33
C MET A 95 -14.57 2.76 -13.71
N LEU A 96 -15.64 3.49 -13.44
CA LEU A 96 -15.71 4.95 -13.63
C LEU A 96 -14.96 5.65 -12.48
N GLU A 97 -15.18 5.25 -11.24
CA GLU A 97 -14.51 5.81 -10.07
C GLU A 97 -12.97 5.71 -10.16
N ASP A 98 -12.45 4.61 -10.72
CA ASP A 98 -11.01 4.49 -11.01
C ASP A 98 -10.53 5.58 -11.97
N GLY A 99 -11.35 6.02 -12.93
CA GLY A 99 -11.05 7.13 -13.82
C GLY A 99 -10.98 8.47 -13.09
N GLU A 100 -11.95 8.76 -12.22
CA GLU A 100 -11.98 9.97 -11.39
C GLU A 100 -10.77 10.08 -10.45
N SER A 101 -10.35 8.96 -9.85
CA SER A 101 -9.15 8.91 -9.00
C SER A 101 -7.86 9.24 -9.76
N ASP A 102 -7.76 8.83 -11.04
CA ASP A 102 -6.62 9.17 -11.90
C ASP A 102 -6.62 10.68 -12.24
N ALA A 103 -7.79 11.27 -12.49
CA ALA A 103 -7.98 12.71 -12.73
C ALA A 103 -7.58 13.54 -11.50
N ASP A 104 -8.03 13.16 -10.31
CA ASP A 104 -7.65 13.82 -9.04
C ASP A 104 -6.12 13.86 -8.85
N SER A 105 -5.44 12.75 -9.11
CA SER A 105 -3.98 12.66 -9.07
C SER A 105 -3.30 13.60 -10.09
N LEU A 106 -3.89 13.74 -11.29
CA LEU A 106 -3.38 14.64 -12.33
C LEU A 106 -3.55 16.10 -11.93
N TYR A 107 -4.71 16.47 -11.38
CA TYR A 107 -4.97 17.82 -10.88
C TYR A 107 -4.03 18.21 -9.74
N GLY A 108 -3.77 17.32 -8.80
CA GLY A 108 -2.79 17.55 -7.73
C GLY A 108 -1.39 17.93 -8.27
N LYS A 109 -0.93 17.23 -9.31
CA LYS A 109 0.34 17.54 -10.00
C LYS A 109 0.29 18.90 -10.71
N MET A 110 -0.82 19.22 -11.35
CA MET A 110 -1.01 20.48 -12.08
C MET A 110 -1.08 21.68 -11.13
N ILE A 111 -1.75 21.56 -9.98
CA ILE A 111 -1.82 22.58 -8.93
C ILE A 111 -0.40 22.93 -8.44
N ALA A 112 0.44 21.93 -8.22
CA ALA A 112 1.83 22.13 -7.80
C ALA A 112 2.70 22.84 -8.85
N MET A 113 2.30 22.77 -10.13
CA MET A 113 3.01 23.40 -11.26
C MET A 113 2.41 24.74 -11.70
N ALA A 114 1.19 25.04 -11.26
CA ALA A 114 0.48 26.25 -11.65
C ALA A 114 1.14 27.51 -11.04
N GLU A 115 1.42 28.51 -11.88
CA GLU A 115 2.08 29.76 -11.46
C GLU A 115 1.07 30.90 -11.21
N THR A 116 -0.10 30.85 -11.85
CA THR A 116 -1.13 31.88 -11.67
C THR A 116 -2.15 31.42 -10.62
N GLU A 117 -2.62 32.34 -9.79
CA GLU A 117 -3.70 32.05 -8.84
C GLU A 117 -4.99 31.64 -9.54
N ALA A 118 -5.22 32.16 -10.75
CA ALA A 118 -6.38 31.77 -11.58
C ALA A 118 -6.32 30.29 -12.00
N ASP A 119 -5.14 29.81 -12.41
CA ASP A 119 -4.96 28.37 -12.73
C ASP A 119 -5.11 27.50 -11.50
N LYS A 120 -4.55 27.90 -10.36
CA LYS A 120 -4.70 27.15 -9.12
C LYS A 120 -6.16 27.04 -8.68
N GLN A 121 -6.89 28.15 -8.71
CA GLN A 121 -8.31 28.16 -8.34
C GLN A 121 -9.14 27.30 -9.28
N ALA A 122 -8.92 27.39 -10.59
CA ALA A 122 -9.62 26.58 -11.57
C ALA A 122 -9.37 25.07 -11.40
N LEU A 123 -8.12 24.70 -11.10
CA LEU A 123 -7.74 23.30 -10.84
C LEU A 123 -8.28 22.78 -9.51
N LEU A 124 -8.30 23.60 -8.46
CA LEU A 124 -8.89 23.25 -7.16
C LEU A 124 -10.42 23.10 -7.24
N GLU A 125 -11.07 23.92 -8.06
CA GLU A 125 -12.51 23.81 -8.31
C GLU A 125 -12.84 22.50 -9.05
N ALA A 126 -12.12 22.20 -10.13
CA ALA A 126 -12.28 20.95 -10.87
C ALA A 126 -12.02 19.74 -9.95
N GLN A 127 -10.97 19.74 -9.16
CA GLN A 127 -10.65 18.69 -8.18
C GLN A 127 -11.78 18.47 -7.16
N ARG A 128 -12.44 19.54 -6.70
CA ARG A 128 -13.59 19.43 -5.79
C ARG A 128 -14.81 18.83 -6.48
N GLU A 129 -15.03 19.17 -7.75
CA GLU A 129 -16.13 18.64 -8.54
C GLU A 129 -15.93 17.16 -8.82
N GLU A 130 -14.69 16.71 -9.17
CA GLU A 130 -14.32 15.28 -9.29
C GLU A 130 -14.62 14.47 -8.01
N ASN A 131 -14.24 15.00 -6.84
CA ASN A 131 -14.57 14.37 -5.58
C ASN A 131 -16.08 14.23 -5.36
N SER A 132 -16.89 15.19 -5.84
CA SER A 132 -18.35 15.11 -5.76
C SER A 132 -18.93 14.06 -6.73
N HIS A 133 -18.34 13.89 -7.91
CA HIS A 133 -18.71 12.85 -8.87
C HIS A 133 -18.44 11.46 -8.31
N SER A 134 -17.27 11.25 -7.71
CA SER A 134 -16.93 10.00 -7.03
C SER A 134 -17.95 9.62 -5.95
N LEU A 135 -18.39 10.59 -5.12
CA LEU A 135 -19.43 10.36 -4.11
C LEU A 135 -20.79 10.01 -4.72
N MET A 136 -21.18 10.65 -5.82
CA MET A 136 -22.44 10.35 -6.55
C MET A 136 -22.42 8.96 -7.17
N LEU A 137 -21.28 8.53 -7.75
CA LEU A 137 -21.11 7.18 -8.28
C LEU A 137 -21.22 6.12 -7.18
N GLN A 138 -20.66 6.39 -6.01
CA GLN A 138 -20.80 5.52 -4.84
C GLN A 138 -22.24 5.41 -4.35
N GLU A 139 -23.01 6.50 -4.35
CA GLU A 139 -24.44 6.46 -4.02
C GLU A 139 -25.25 5.63 -5.03
N MET A 140 -24.89 5.70 -6.30
CA MET A 140 -25.55 4.95 -7.38
C MET A 140 -25.22 3.45 -7.35
N SER A 141 -24.03 3.06 -6.91
CA SER A 141 -23.59 1.65 -6.82
C SER A 141 -24.12 0.93 -5.59
N SER A 142 -24.56 1.66 -4.56
CA SER A 142 -25.01 1.05 -3.31
C SER A 142 -26.48 0.58 -3.38
N PRO A 143 -26.78 -0.71 -3.16
CA PRO A 143 -28.14 -1.13 -2.81
C PRO A 143 -28.56 -0.39 -1.52
N ARG A 144 -29.85 -0.07 -1.38
CA ARG A 144 -30.42 0.51 -0.16
C ARG A 144 -30.31 -0.48 1.03
N VAL A 145 -29.10 -0.83 1.44
CA VAL A 145 -28.87 -1.66 2.62
C VAL A 145 -28.29 -0.78 3.72
N THR A 146 -29.09 -0.60 4.76
CA THR A 146 -28.77 -0.19 6.13
C THR A 146 -27.45 0.55 6.34
N ARG A 147 -27.59 1.83 6.69
CA ARG A 147 -26.52 2.74 7.12
C ARG A 147 -25.80 2.23 8.39
N HIS A 148 -25.05 1.16 8.28
CA HIS A 148 -24.16 0.74 9.36
C HIS A 148 -22.89 1.62 9.28
N PRO A 149 -22.48 2.29 10.37
CA PRO A 149 -21.26 3.13 10.37
C PRO A 149 -20.02 2.40 9.87
N GLN A 150 -19.89 1.11 10.19
CA GLN A 150 -18.80 0.23 9.75
C GLN A 150 -18.68 0.18 8.23
N SER A 151 -19.79 0.00 7.50
CA SER A 151 -19.75 -0.10 6.03
C SER A 151 -19.39 1.23 5.34
N ARG A 152 -19.60 2.37 6.02
CA ARG A 152 -19.13 3.67 5.53
C ARG A 152 -17.64 3.88 5.79
N LEU A 153 -17.16 3.45 6.95
CA LEU A 153 -15.73 3.46 7.28
C LEU A 153 -14.94 2.54 6.33
N ASP A 154 -15.44 1.32 6.07
CA ASP A 154 -14.80 0.39 5.15
C ASP A 154 -14.67 0.98 3.74
N LYS A 155 -15.67 1.76 3.29
CA LYS A 155 -15.61 2.47 2.00
C LYS A 155 -14.64 3.65 2.01
N ILE A 156 -14.63 4.45 3.08
CA ILE A 156 -13.64 5.53 3.25
C ILE A 156 -12.23 4.93 3.22
N PHE A 157 -12.02 3.85 3.96
CA PHE A 157 -10.74 3.17 4.02
C PHE A 157 -10.34 2.50 2.70
N ALA A 158 -11.28 1.96 1.93
CA ALA A 158 -10.99 1.41 0.61
C ALA A 158 -10.53 2.48 -0.41
N ASN A 159 -11.01 3.72 -0.26
CA ASN A 159 -10.61 4.85 -1.10
C ASN A 159 -9.28 5.48 -0.66
N GLU A 160 -8.90 5.33 0.59
CA GLU A 160 -7.62 5.81 1.12
C GLU A 160 -6.49 4.83 0.80
N LYS A 161 -6.20 4.59 -0.49
CA LYS A 161 -5.15 3.67 -0.96
C LYS A 161 -3.74 4.01 -0.43
N TRP A 162 -3.52 5.23 0.09
CA TRP A 162 -2.26 5.68 0.70
C TRP A 162 -2.16 5.40 2.19
N HIS A 163 -3.26 5.11 2.87
CA HIS A 163 -3.20 4.58 4.22
C HIS A 163 -2.93 3.08 4.13
N ALA A 164 -1.72 2.67 4.48
CA ALA A 164 -1.37 1.26 4.64
C ALA A 164 -2.15 0.69 5.84
N HIS A 165 -3.47 0.48 5.65
CA HIS A 165 -4.26 -0.23 6.64
C HIS A 165 -3.66 -1.60 6.83
N SER A 166 -3.54 -2.06 8.01
CA SER A 166 -3.17 -3.36 8.58
C SER A 166 -2.65 -4.48 7.63
N THR A 167 -2.80 -4.32 6.31
CA THR A 167 -2.13 -5.09 5.26
C THR A 167 -0.60 -4.94 5.32
N GLY A 168 -0.08 -3.87 5.97
CA GLY A 168 1.36 -3.64 6.11
C GLY A 168 2.10 -4.70 6.92
N GLY A 169 1.44 -5.40 7.83
CA GLY A 169 2.07 -6.40 8.66
C GLY A 169 2.68 -7.55 7.85
N TRP A 170 1.94 -8.20 6.98
CA TRP A 170 2.45 -9.32 6.19
C TRP A 170 3.41 -8.89 5.07
N ILE A 171 3.19 -7.72 4.44
CA ILE A 171 4.08 -7.18 3.41
C ILE A 171 5.41 -6.76 4.03
N GLY A 172 5.38 -6.10 5.19
CA GLY A 172 6.58 -5.77 5.95
C GLY A 172 7.38 -7.02 6.31
N GLN A 173 6.71 -8.06 6.79
CA GLN A 173 7.32 -9.36 7.08
C GLN A 173 7.84 -10.05 5.81
N ALA A 174 7.16 -9.95 4.68
CA ALA A 174 7.63 -10.50 3.42
C ALA A 174 8.91 -9.81 2.92
N ILE A 175 8.96 -8.46 2.96
CA ILE A 175 10.16 -7.70 2.57
C ILE A 175 11.32 -8.03 3.52
N TYR A 176 11.05 -8.09 4.83
CA TYR A 176 12.04 -8.47 5.82
C TYR A 176 12.54 -9.91 5.61
N GLY A 177 11.62 -10.86 5.37
CA GLY A 177 11.97 -12.24 5.10
C GLY A 177 12.83 -12.43 3.85
N VAL A 178 12.50 -11.75 2.73
CA VAL A 178 13.35 -11.79 1.52
C VAL A 178 14.74 -11.26 1.82
N ASN A 179 14.85 -10.15 2.55
CA ASN A 179 16.14 -9.56 2.92
C ASN A 179 16.97 -10.48 3.83
N ASP A 180 16.33 -11.04 4.86
CA ASP A 180 16.97 -11.97 5.81
C ASP A 180 17.50 -13.21 5.10
N GLY A 181 16.67 -13.85 4.27
CA GLY A 181 17.10 -15.01 3.48
C GLY A 181 18.22 -14.68 2.51
N LEU A 182 18.13 -13.55 1.82
CA LEU A 182 19.14 -13.09 0.88
C LEU A 182 20.48 -12.83 1.58
N GLY A 183 20.48 -12.09 2.70
CA GLY A 183 21.68 -11.77 3.47
C GLY A 183 22.31 -13.02 4.09
N ALA A 184 21.50 -13.86 4.78
CA ALA A 184 21.99 -15.08 5.40
C ALA A 184 22.64 -16.04 4.40
N ALA A 185 21.97 -16.32 3.27
CA ALA A 185 22.51 -17.22 2.25
C ALA A 185 23.71 -16.60 1.51
N PHE A 186 23.71 -15.28 1.25
CA PHE A 186 24.84 -14.58 0.65
C PHE A 186 26.07 -14.60 1.57
N GLY A 187 25.85 -14.42 2.87
CA GLY A 187 26.88 -14.57 3.88
C GLY A 187 27.48 -15.97 3.91
N VAL A 188 26.64 -17.03 3.90
CA VAL A 188 27.12 -18.42 3.89
C VAL A 188 27.87 -18.74 2.61
N VAL A 189 27.32 -18.37 1.44
CA VAL A 189 27.99 -18.56 0.13
C VAL A 189 29.35 -17.88 0.11
N SER A 190 29.45 -16.64 0.57
CA SER A 190 30.68 -15.87 0.61
C SER A 190 31.68 -16.46 1.60
N GLY A 191 31.26 -16.82 2.81
CA GLY A 191 32.09 -17.40 3.85
C GLY A 191 32.71 -18.76 3.43
N VAL A 192 31.85 -19.63 2.86
CA VAL A 192 32.31 -20.95 2.38
C VAL A 192 33.21 -20.78 1.15
N ALA A 193 32.94 -19.82 0.27
CA ALA A 193 33.83 -19.54 -0.85
C ALA A 193 35.24 -19.11 -0.37
N GLY A 194 35.30 -18.25 0.64
CA GLY A 194 36.58 -17.85 1.26
C GLY A 194 37.31 -19.01 1.90
N ALA A 195 36.62 -19.90 2.63
CA ALA A 195 37.18 -21.02 3.34
C ALA A 195 37.68 -22.16 2.41
N THR A 196 36.98 -22.39 1.28
CA THR A 196 37.19 -23.55 0.40
C THR A 196 37.81 -23.22 -0.96
N SER A 197 38.36 -22.02 -1.13
CA SER A 197 38.86 -21.52 -2.44
C SER A 197 37.82 -21.64 -3.56
N SER A 198 36.58 -21.28 -3.24
CA SER A 198 35.42 -21.29 -4.17
C SER A 198 35.00 -22.68 -4.66
N ASN A 199 35.11 -23.71 -3.81
CA ASN A 199 34.64 -25.06 -4.12
C ASN A 199 33.10 -25.07 -4.22
N SER A 200 32.58 -25.28 -5.44
CA SER A 200 31.16 -25.17 -5.75
C SER A 200 30.30 -26.21 -5.03
N GLU A 201 30.78 -27.40 -4.77
CA GLU A 201 30.01 -28.46 -4.11
C GLU A 201 29.72 -28.08 -2.65
N PHE A 202 30.74 -27.59 -1.93
CA PHE A 202 30.56 -27.12 -0.55
C PHE A 202 29.68 -25.87 -0.49
N ILE A 203 29.84 -24.95 -1.44
CA ILE A 203 29.01 -23.73 -1.52
C ILE A 203 27.56 -24.10 -1.79
N LEU A 204 27.30 -24.98 -2.75
CA LEU A 204 25.94 -25.39 -3.11
C LEU A 204 25.26 -26.13 -1.94
N LEU A 205 25.96 -27.09 -1.32
CA LEU A 205 25.43 -27.84 -0.18
C LEU A 205 25.12 -26.92 1.01
N SER A 206 26.07 -26.08 1.40
CA SER A 206 25.91 -25.18 2.55
C SER A 206 24.88 -24.09 2.24
N GLY A 207 24.85 -23.56 1.03
CA GLY A 207 23.87 -22.58 0.59
C GLY A 207 22.44 -23.12 0.62
N LEU A 208 22.22 -24.34 0.11
CA LEU A 208 20.91 -24.99 0.19
C LEU A 208 20.49 -25.30 1.63
N ALA A 209 21.43 -25.78 2.45
CA ALA A 209 21.17 -26.00 3.87
C ALA A 209 20.78 -24.69 4.58
N ALA A 210 21.49 -23.60 4.28
CA ALA A 210 21.17 -22.27 4.80
C ALA A 210 19.79 -21.78 4.35
N CYS A 211 19.40 -21.99 3.07
CA CYS A 211 18.08 -21.66 2.57
C CYS A 211 16.96 -22.33 3.36
N VAL A 212 17.08 -23.64 3.58
CA VAL A 212 16.06 -24.39 4.31
C VAL A 212 16.03 -23.99 5.78
N ALA A 213 17.19 -23.89 6.42
CA ALA A 213 17.29 -23.53 7.82
C ALA A 213 16.77 -22.13 8.11
N SER A 214 17.17 -21.13 7.32
CA SER A 214 16.72 -19.74 7.46
C SER A 214 15.21 -19.62 7.22
N ALA A 215 14.67 -20.24 6.15
CA ALA A 215 13.23 -20.21 5.86
C ALA A 215 12.39 -20.82 6.99
N LEU A 216 12.78 -21.98 7.52
CA LEU A 216 12.07 -22.64 8.62
C LEU A 216 12.20 -21.84 9.93
N SER A 217 13.38 -21.30 10.22
CA SER A 217 13.64 -20.47 11.41
C SER A 217 12.78 -19.21 11.38
N MET A 218 12.78 -18.50 10.25
CA MET A 218 11.99 -17.28 10.08
C MET A 218 10.47 -17.56 10.19
N GLY A 219 10.00 -18.63 9.57
CA GLY A 219 8.59 -19.01 9.63
C GLY A 219 8.13 -19.40 11.05
N SER A 220 8.92 -20.20 11.75
CA SER A 220 8.62 -20.57 13.14
C SER A 220 8.72 -19.38 14.09
N GLY A 221 9.70 -18.50 13.90
CA GLY A 221 9.83 -17.24 14.65
C GLY A 221 8.64 -16.32 14.45
N ALA A 222 8.19 -16.12 13.20
CA ALA A 222 7.02 -15.31 12.88
C ALA A 222 5.72 -15.89 13.48
N TYR A 223 5.58 -17.23 13.47
CA TYR A 223 4.46 -17.89 14.11
C TYR A 223 4.43 -17.61 15.60
N LEU A 224 5.56 -17.89 16.28
CA LEU A 224 5.66 -17.76 17.74
C LEU A 224 5.50 -16.31 18.19
N ALA A 225 6.11 -15.36 17.48
CA ALA A 225 5.99 -13.94 17.78
C ALA A 225 4.51 -13.48 17.69
N THR A 226 3.85 -13.72 16.55
CA THR A 226 2.45 -13.33 16.36
C THR A 226 1.50 -14.03 17.34
N LYS A 227 1.79 -15.31 17.66
CA LYS A 227 1.00 -16.06 18.63
C LYS A 227 1.19 -15.49 20.05
N SER A 228 2.42 -15.20 20.45
CA SER A 228 2.71 -14.64 21.77
C SER A 228 2.10 -13.25 21.95
N GLU A 229 2.18 -12.37 20.94
CA GLU A 229 1.53 -11.06 20.95
C GLU A 229 0.03 -11.19 21.18
N ARG A 230 -0.60 -12.14 20.50
CA ARG A 230 -2.02 -12.42 20.66
C ARG A 230 -2.37 -12.97 22.03
N GLU A 231 -1.56 -13.91 22.55
CA GLU A 231 -1.78 -14.49 23.89
C GLU A 231 -1.63 -13.43 25.00
N VAL A 232 -0.69 -12.50 24.85
CA VAL A 232 -0.54 -11.37 25.77
C VAL A 232 -1.78 -10.47 25.74
N PHE A 233 -2.24 -10.13 24.52
CA PHE A 233 -3.45 -9.32 24.37
C PHE A 233 -4.71 -9.99 24.96
N GLU A 234 -4.89 -11.29 24.70
CA GLU A 234 -6.01 -12.06 25.27
C GLU A 234 -5.96 -12.09 26.82
N ALA A 235 -4.74 -12.18 27.37
CA ALA A 235 -4.55 -12.15 28.84
C ALA A 235 -4.86 -10.78 29.43
N GLU A 236 -4.41 -9.70 28.79
CA GLU A 236 -4.74 -8.32 29.23
C GLU A 236 -6.25 -8.03 29.10
N LEU A 237 -6.89 -8.46 28.01
CA LEU A 237 -8.36 -8.34 27.88
C LEU A 237 -9.13 -9.06 28.96
N GLU A 238 -8.66 -10.23 29.40
CA GLU A 238 -9.32 -10.99 30.46
C GLU A 238 -9.13 -10.32 31.83
N LYS A 239 -7.95 -9.73 32.06
CA LYS A 239 -7.67 -8.93 33.24
C LYS A 239 -8.58 -7.70 33.29
N GLU A 240 -8.67 -6.95 32.19
CA GLU A 240 -9.52 -5.79 32.02
C GLU A 240 -11.00 -6.11 32.27
N ARG A 241 -11.46 -7.28 31.76
CA ARG A 241 -12.81 -7.77 32.04
C ARG A 241 -13.04 -8.00 33.53
N GLY A 242 -12.03 -8.55 34.24
CA GLY A 242 -12.10 -8.74 35.70
C GLY A 242 -12.13 -7.42 36.48
N GLU A 243 -11.43 -6.39 36.02
CA GLU A 243 -11.42 -5.05 36.59
C GLU A 243 -12.79 -4.37 36.40
N ILE A 244 -13.37 -4.43 35.21
CA ILE A 244 -14.73 -3.95 34.92
C ILE A 244 -15.77 -4.64 35.80
N GLU A 245 -15.65 -5.94 36.07
CA GLU A 245 -16.56 -6.67 36.92
C GLU A 245 -16.38 -6.30 38.43
N SER A 246 -15.16 -6.03 38.84
CA SER A 246 -14.79 -5.74 40.22
C SER A 246 -15.06 -4.29 40.63
N ASN A 247 -14.69 -3.36 39.75
CA ASN A 247 -14.71 -1.92 40.01
C ASN A 247 -15.34 -1.11 38.86
N PRO A 248 -16.61 -1.34 38.48
CA PRO A 248 -17.20 -0.76 37.26
C PRO A 248 -17.24 0.77 37.25
N GLU A 249 -17.28 1.41 38.43
CA GLU A 249 -17.30 2.87 38.54
C GLU A 249 -15.91 3.48 38.24
N GLU A 250 -14.85 2.81 38.69
CA GLU A 250 -13.44 3.21 38.45
C GLU A 250 -13.11 3.12 36.99
N GLU A 251 -13.47 2.02 36.31
CA GLU A 251 -13.25 1.80 34.91
C GLU A 251 -14.02 2.80 34.00
N GLN A 252 -15.22 3.19 34.42
CA GLN A 252 -15.96 4.26 33.74
C GLN A 252 -15.27 5.61 33.91
N GLU A 253 -14.80 5.94 35.12
CA GLU A 253 -14.05 7.18 35.36
C GLU A 253 -12.74 7.20 34.55
N GLU A 254 -12.03 6.09 34.47
CA GLU A 254 -10.82 5.96 33.67
C GLU A 254 -11.07 6.25 32.18
N LEU A 255 -12.07 5.62 31.60
CA LEU A 255 -12.43 5.87 30.19
C LEU A 255 -12.91 7.31 29.96
N GLU A 256 -13.63 7.90 30.94
CA GLU A 256 -14.01 9.33 30.90
C GLU A 256 -12.76 10.22 30.86
N LEU A 257 -11.73 9.91 31.64
CA LEU A 257 -10.47 10.66 31.65
C LEU A 257 -9.71 10.52 30.31
N PHE A 258 -9.65 9.34 29.71
CA PHE A 258 -9.06 9.16 28.37
C PHE A 258 -9.76 10.03 27.33
N TYR A 259 -11.09 10.09 27.31
CA TYR A 259 -11.81 10.95 26.38
C TYR A 259 -11.61 12.45 26.66
N GLN A 260 -11.48 12.84 27.93
CA GLN A 260 -11.16 14.24 28.30
C GLN A 260 -9.74 14.61 27.80
N LEU A 261 -8.76 13.71 27.90
CA LEU A 261 -7.43 13.92 27.32
C LEU A 261 -7.45 14.08 25.80
N LYS A 262 -8.45 13.49 25.12
CA LYS A 262 -8.72 13.68 23.68
C LYS A 262 -9.46 14.99 23.36
N GLY A 263 -9.82 15.78 24.36
CA GLY A 263 -10.44 17.11 24.19
C GLY A 263 -11.96 17.13 24.33
N PHE A 264 -12.60 16.04 24.77
CA PHE A 264 -14.02 16.07 25.11
C PHE A 264 -14.25 16.86 26.41
N SER A 265 -15.39 17.54 26.49
CA SER A 265 -15.80 18.13 27.78
C SER A 265 -16.10 17.02 28.80
N PRO A 266 -15.94 17.27 30.13
CA PRO A 266 -16.27 16.27 31.13
C PRO A 266 -17.71 15.74 31.03
N GLU A 267 -18.66 16.62 30.64
CA GLU A 267 -20.06 16.24 30.48
C GLU A 267 -20.29 15.34 29.27
N ASP A 268 -19.58 15.59 28.15
CA ASP A 268 -19.71 14.80 26.93
C ASP A 268 -18.99 13.46 27.06
N ALA A 269 -17.83 13.44 27.71
CA ALA A 269 -17.11 12.20 28.04
C ALA A 269 -17.98 11.28 28.89
N LYS A 270 -18.59 11.82 29.96
CA LYS A 270 -19.48 11.07 30.84
C LYS A 270 -20.71 10.49 30.12
N LYS A 271 -21.35 11.28 29.24
CA LYS A 271 -22.47 10.78 28.41
C LYS A 271 -22.08 9.69 27.46
N LEU A 272 -20.88 9.79 26.85
CA LEU A 272 -20.35 8.80 25.92
C LEU A 272 -20.06 7.49 26.63
N VAL A 273 -19.34 7.57 27.76
CA VAL A 273 -18.95 6.39 28.55
C VAL A 273 -20.19 5.69 29.15
N ALA A 274 -21.17 6.44 29.66
CA ALA A 274 -22.42 5.86 30.14
C ALA A 274 -23.15 5.04 29.06
N LYS A 275 -23.10 5.50 27.78
CA LYS A 275 -23.67 4.74 26.67
C LYS A 275 -22.85 3.51 26.30
N LEU A 276 -21.53 3.57 26.40
CA LEU A 276 -20.65 2.42 26.17
C LEU A 276 -20.85 1.38 27.27
N ALA A 277 -20.99 1.79 28.52
CA ALA A 277 -21.23 0.90 29.65
C ALA A 277 -22.55 0.09 29.55
N GLU A 278 -23.54 0.56 28.76
CA GLU A 278 -24.73 -0.23 28.41
C GLU A 278 -24.42 -1.45 27.53
N GLN A 279 -23.23 -1.47 26.89
CA GLN A 279 -22.77 -2.51 25.97
C GLN A 279 -21.42 -3.06 26.46
N PRO A 280 -21.40 -4.07 27.34
CA PRO A 280 -20.18 -4.53 28.02
C PRO A 280 -19.00 -4.87 27.05
N GLU A 281 -19.28 -5.52 25.93
CA GLU A 281 -18.25 -5.86 24.95
C GLU A 281 -17.68 -4.62 24.23
N GLN A 282 -18.48 -3.59 24.00
CA GLN A 282 -17.99 -2.35 23.38
C GLN A 282 -17.23 -1.50 24.41
N PHE A 283 -17.67 -1.53 25.66
CA PHE A 283 -16.98 -0.86 26.76
C PHE A 283 -15.59 -1.45 26.96
N LEU A 284 -15.49 -2.78 27.11
CA LEU A 284 -14.21 -3.50 27.21
C LEU A 284 -13.28 -3.20 26.01
N LYS A 285 -13.80 -3.26 24.77
CA LYS A 285 -12.99 -2.96 23.59
C LYS A 285 -12.52 -1.50 23.56
N SER A 286 -13.36 -0.57 24.02
CA SER A 286 -12.98 0.85 24.06
C SER A 286 -11.91 1.10 25.13
N LEU A 287 -12.05 0.52 26.30
CA LEU A 287 -11.09 0.63 27.40
C LEU A 287 -9.74 0.04 26.97
N ALA A 288 -9.73 -1.21 26.53
CA ALA A 288 -8.52 -1.88 26.03
C ALA A 288 -7.83 -1.12 24.88
N HIS A 289 -8.60 -0.47 23.99
CA HIS A 289 -8.03 0.35 22.95
C HIS A 289 -7.38 1.62 23.51
N GLU A 290 -8.01 2.28 24.46
CA GLU A 290 -7.51 3.53 25.03
C GLU A 290 -6.32 3.31 25.97
N GLU A 291 -6.38 2.30 26.82
CA GLU A 291 -5.36 1.98 27.81
C GLU A 291 -4.17 1.22 27.20
N LEU A 292 -4.46 0.12 26.50
CA LEU A 292 -3.41 -0.77 25.96
C LEU A 292 -2.94 -0.35 24.56
N GLY A 293 -3.66 0.56 23.89
CA GLY A 293 -3.37 0.98 22.52
C GLY A 293 -3.53 -0.15 21.49
N LEU A 294 -4.25 -1.20 21.84
CA LEU A 294 -4.39 -2.43 21.04
C LEU A 294 -5.83 -2.61 20.58
N SER A 295 -6.00 -3.15 19.38
CA SER A 295 -7.29 -3.57 18.86
C SER A 295 -7.20 -5.01 18.34
N GLU A 296 -8.26 -5.78 18.51
CA GLU A 296 -8.35 -7.18 18.05
C GLU A 296 -8.08 -7.32 16.55
N GLU A 297 -8.41 -6.29 15.76
CA GLU A 297 -8.18 -6.23 14.31
C GLU A 297 -6.70 -6.03 13.94
N SER A 298 -5.86 -5.63 14.89
CA SER A 298 -4.43 -5.36 14.67
C SER A 298 -3.56 -6.62 14.63
N PHE A 299 -4.09 -7.79 15.02
CA PHE A 299 -3.31 -9.03 15.11
C PHE A 299 -3.44 -9.89 13.86
N PRO A 300 -2.35 -10.05 13.11
CA PRO A 300 -2.34 -10.95 11.95
C PRO A 300 -2.52 -12.41 12.40
N ASN A 301 -3.00 -13.24 11.49
CA ASN A 301 -3.11 -14.68 11.75
C ASN A 301 -1.70 -15.31 11.83
N PRO A 302 -1.33 -16.04 12.91
CA PRO A 302 0.00 -16.62 13.08
C PRO A 302 0.44 -17.53 11.93
N TRP A 303 -0.48 -18.31 11.36
CA TRP A 303 -0.18 -19.18 10.22
C TRP A 303 0.08 -18.41 8.93
N LYS A 304 -0.65 -17.31 8.71
CA LYS A 304 -0.39 -16.43 7.55
C LYS A 304 0.97 -15.75 7.68
N SER A 305 1.31 -15.28 8.87
CA SER A 305 2.62 -14.68 9.17
C SER A 305 3.74 -15.68 8.95
N ALA A 306 3.61 -16.90 9.49
CA ALA A 306 4.57 -17.99 9.31
C ALA A 306 4.78 -18.33 7.82
N PHE A 307 3.70 -18.55 7.10
CA PHE A 307 3.76 -18.91 5.68
C PHE A 307 4.42 -17.80 4.85
N SER A 308 4.00 -16.55 5.05
CA SER A 308 4.58 -15.39 4.36
C SER A 308 6.08 -15.28 4.64
N ALA A 309 6.48 -15.38 5.91
CA ALA A 309 7.88 -15.33 6.33
C ALA A 309 8.70 -16.47 5.73
N THR A 310 8.21 -17.72 5.81
CA THR A 310 8.90 -18.89 5.25
C THR A 310 9.14 -18.76 3.76
N VAL A 311 8.09 -18.44 3.00
CA VAL A 311 8.16 -18.35 1.52
C VAL A 311 9.06 -17.20 1.09
N SER A 312 8.89 -16.02 1.70
CA SER A 312 9.69 -14.84 1.36
C SER A 312 11.17 -15.05 1.67
N THR A 313 11.51 -15.65 2.82
CA THR A 313 12.89 -15.98 3.17
C THR A 313 13.48 -17.02 2.22
N ALA A 314 12.74 -18.06 1.86
CA ALA A 314 13.20 -19.05 0.87
C ALA A 314 13.50 -18.41 -0.49
N ILE A 315 12.63 -17.50 -0.96
CA ILE A 315 12.84 -16.75 -2.21
C ILE A 315 14.10 -15.90 -2.15
N GLY A 316 14.33 -15.19 -1.04
CA GLY A 316 15.54 -14.41 -0.84
C GLY A 316 16.80 -15.28 -0.81
N ALA A 317 16.75 -16.35 -0.02
CA ALA A 317 17.89 -17.22 0.21
C ALA A 317 18.37 -18.01 -1.02
N ILE A 318 17.47 -18.34 -1.94
CA ILE A 318 17.86 -19.08 -3.16
C ILE A 318 18.70 -18.22 -4.13
N VAL A 319 18.55 -16.89 -4.09
CA VAL A 319 19.17 -15.96 -5.06
C VAL A 319 20.70 -16.11 -5.12
N PRO A 320 21.46 -16.04 -4.01
CA PRO A 320 22.91 -16.19 -4.05
C PRO A 320 23.38 -17.63 -4.35
N VAL A 321 22.52 -18.63 -4.16
CA VAL A 321 22.83 -20.05 -4.39
C VAL A 321 22.58 -20.45 -5.84
N LEU A 322 21.59 -19.84 -6.49
CA LEU A 322 21.14 -20.19 -7.83
C LEU A 322 22.26 -20.23 -8.89
N PRO A 323 23.24 -19.29 -8.93
CA PRO A 323 24.31 -19.34 -9.90
C PRO A 323 25.16 -20.63 -9.88
N PHE A 324 25.30 -21.26 -8.73
CA PHE A 324 26.13 -22.46 -8.59
C PHE A 324 25.51 -23.73 -9.16
N PHE A 325 24.26 -23.68 -9.61
CA PHE A 325 23.67 -24.74 -10.43
C PHE A 325 24.15 -24.71 -11.88
N PHE A 326 24.62 -23.55 -12.36
CA PHE A 326 24.99 -23.33 -13.76
C PHE A 326 26.48 -23.05 -13.95
N TRP A 327 27.12 -22.43 -12.96
CA TRP A 327 28.53 -22.04 -13.00
C TRP A 327 29.28 -22.52 -11.77
N SER A 328 30.50 -23.00 -11.98
CA SER A 328 31.36 -23.49 -10.87
C SER A 328 32.51 -22.52 -10.58
N GLY A 329 33.12 -22.68 -9.43
CA GLY A 329 34.33 -21.97 -9.00
C GLY A 329 34.12 -20.44 -8.94
N THR A 330 35.16 -19.72 -9.32
CA THR A 330 35.19 -18.25 -9.26
C THR A 330 34.13 -17.61 -10.13
N THR A 331 33.77 -18.21 -11.27
CA THR A 331 32.72 -17.69 -12.14
C THR A 331 31.36 -17.71 -11.43
N GLY A 332 31.00 -18.83 -10.78
CA GLY A 332 29.79 -18.94 -9.98
C GLY A 332 29.75 -17.91 -8.85
N LEU A 333 30.89 -17.69 -8.18
CA LEU A 333 31.00 -16.69 -7.12
C LEU A 333 30.79 -15.26 -7.62
N ILE A 334 31.40 -14.88 -8.75
CA ILE A 334 31.22 -13.53 -9.33
C ILE A 334 29.76 -13.30 -9.73
N VAL A 335 29.14 -14.27 -10.41
CA VAL A 335 27.73 -14.17 -10.81
C VAL A 335 26.82 -14.08 -9.58
N SER A 336 27.07 -14.91 -8.56
CA SER A 336 26.34 -14.85 -7.29
C SER A 336 26.45 -13.48 -6.62
N PHE A 337 27.66 -12.92 -6.58
CA PHE A 337 27.90 -11.59 -6.01
C PHE A 337 27.13 -10.50 -6.73
N VAL A 338 27.17 -10.49 -8.08
CA VAL A 338 26.46 -9.49 -8.90
C VAL A 338 24.95 -9.62 -8.71
N ILE A 339 24.40 -10.82 -8.84
CA ILE A 339 22.94 -11.04 -8.72
C ILE A 339 22.45 -10.70 -7.30
N SER A 340 23.17 -11.09 -6.26
CA SER A 340 22.82 -10.79 -4.87
C SER A 340 22.87 -9.29 -4.58
N THR A 341 23.87 -8.58 -5.11
CA THR A 341 23.96 -7.13 -4.99
C THR A 341 22.78 -6.42 -5.65
N LEU A 342 22.41 -6.85 -6.87
CA LEU A 342 21.23 -6.31 -7.56
C LEU A 342 19.93 -6.65 -6.83
N ALA A 343 19.84 -7.85 -6.25
CA ALA A 343 18.68 -8.26 -5.46
C ALA A 343 18.53 -7.43 -4.18
N HIS A 344 19.60 -7.16 -3.43
CA HIS A 344 19.55 -6.26 -2.27
C HIS A 344 19.07 -4.86 -2.67
N PHE A 345 19.57 -4.33 -3.79
CA PHE A 345 19.09 -3.05 -4.31
C PHE A 345 17.59 -3.09 -4.63
N ALA A 346 17.13 -4.12 -5.33
CA ALA A 346 15.73 -4.27 -5.72
C ALA A 346 14.80 -4.39 -4.50
N VAL A 347 15.20 -5.18 -3.49
CA VAL A 347 14.45 -5.31 -2.22
C VAL A 347 14.40 -3.98 -1.48
N GLY A 348 15.52 -3.26 -1.38
CA GLY A 348 15.56 -1.93 -0.78
C GLY A 348 14.72 -0.90 -1.52
N ALA A 349 14.72 -0.93 -2.86
CA ALA A 349 13.88 -0.08 -3.69
C ALA A 349 12.40 -0.42 -3.54
N SER A 350 12.02 -1.71 -3.48
CA SER A 350 10.62 -2.13 -3.31
C SER A 350 10.01 -1.67 -1.98
N LYS A 351 10.81 -1.60 -0.90
CA LYS A 351 10.40 -1.05 0.39
C LYS A 351 9.82 0.37 0.28
N THR A 352 10.24 1.14 -0.71
CA THR A 352 9.81 2.54 -0.87
C THR A 352 8.37 2.68 -1.35
N VAL A 353 7.80 1.65 -1.95
CA VAL A 353 6.37 1.59 -2.30
C VAL A 353 5.50 1.75 -1.04
N LEU A 354 5.97 1.22 0.10
CA LEU A 354 5.26 1.33 1.39
C LEU A 354 5.67 2.58 2.19
N THR A 355 6.93 3.02 2.07
CA THR A 355 7.47 4.08 2.95
C THR A 355 7.47 5.46 2.32
N GLY A 356 7.14 5.59 1.03
CA GLY A 356 7.19 6.86 0.29
C GLY A 356 8.58 7.51 0.20
N ARG A 357 9.65 6.79 0.60
CA ARG A 357 11.03 7.31 0.58
C ARG A 357 11.66 7.21 -0.81
N SER A 358 12.84 7.81 -0.97
CA SER A 358 13.61 7.72 -2.21
C SER A 358 14.08 6.29 -2.46
N TRP A 359 13.68 5.68 -3.57
CA TRP A 359 14.03 4.32 -3.99
C TRP A 359 15.55 4.12 -4.13
N MET A 360 16.27 5.15 -4.62
CA MET A 360 17.72 5.10 -4.76
C MET A 360 18.42 5.03 -3.40
N LYS A 361 17.99 5.85 -2.42
CA LYS A 361 18.59 5.84 -1.08
C LYS A 361 18.33 4.52 -0.37
N SER A 362 17.09 4.04 -0.38
CA SER A 362 16.74 2.77 0.26
C SER A 362 17.38 1.56 -0.44
N GLY A 363 17.47 1.57 -1.77
CA GLY A 363 18.19 0.54 -2.53
C GLY A 363 19.67 0.50 -2.18
N MET A 364 20.35 1.65 -2.15
CA MET A 364 21.76 1.73 -1.80
C MET A 364 22.03 1.32 -0.35
N GLU A 365 21.18 1.73 0.60
CA GLU A 365 21.29 1.34 2.02
C GLU A 365 21.30 -0.17 2.17
N MET A 366 20.32 -0.88 1.58
CA MET A 366 20.24 -2.34 1.62
C MET A 366 21.43 -3.00 0.91
N THR A 367 21.88 -2.44 -0.20
CA THR A 367 23.05 -2.92 -0.93
C THR A 367 24.31 -2.86 -0.07
N PHE A 368 24.55 -1.75 0.63
CA PHE A 368 25.73 -1.61 1.48
C PHE A 368 25.69 -2.58 2.68
N VAL A 369 24.52 -2.83 3.26
CA VAL A 369 24.38 -3.83 4.33
C VAL A 369 24.73 -5.22 3.80
N GLY A 370 24.11 -5.66 2.71
CA GLY A 370 24.37 -6.99 2.13
C GLY A 370 25.83 -7.19 1.67
N LEU A 371 26.45 -6.15 1.10
CA LEU A 371 27.88 -6.19 0.75
C LEU A 371 28.76 -6.29 2.01
N GLY A 372 28.44 -5.56 3.07
CA GLY A 372 29.14 -5.63 4.34
C GLY A 372 29.10 -7.04 4.95
N GLU A 373 27.93 -7.68 4.93
CA GLU A 373 27.76 -9.08 5.37
C GLU A 373 28.61 -10.03 4.54
N ALA A 374 28.54 -9.95 3.22
CA ALA A 374 29.27 -10.84 2.32
C ALA A 374 30.79 -10.68 2.44
N ILE A 375 31.29 -9.44 2.51
CA ILE A 375 32.72 -9.18 2.66
C ILE A 375 33.21 -9.69 4.02
N THR A 376 32.47 -9.41 5.09
CA THR A 376 32.82 -9.84 6.44
C THR A 376 32.90 -11.37 6.53
N THR A 377 31.89 -12.07 6.03
CA THR A 377 31.85 -13.53 6.06
C THR A 377 32.91 -14.16 5.14
N TYR A 378 33.18 -13.57 3.99
CA TYR A 378 34.27 -14.01 3.12
C TYR A 378 35.64 -13.89 3.78
N LEU A 379 35.94 -12.78 4.46
CA LEU A 379 37.17 -12.57 5.18
C LEU A 379 37.32 -13.56 6.35
N ILE A 380 36.23 -13.81 7.08
CA ILE A 380 36.23 -14.86 8.16
C ILE A 380 36.51 -16.22 7.53
N GLY A 381 35.92 -16.56 6.41
CA GLY A 381 36.20 -17.78 5.66
C GLY A 381 37.69 -17.95 5.32
N LEU A 382 38.31 -16.89 4.79
CA LEU A 382 39.75 -16.87 4.50
C LEU A 382 40.62 -17.09 5.75
N LEU A 383 40.22 -16.52 6.88
CA LEU A 383 40.95 -16.70 8.17
C LEU A 383 40.86 -18.13 8.72
N ILE A 384 39.72 -18.79 8.50
CA ILE A 384 39.49 -20.18 8.96
C ILE A 384 40.13 -21.21 8.01
N ALA A 385 40.27 -20.88 6.72
CA ALA A 385 40.82 -21.81 5.72
C ALA A 385 42.09 -22.53 6.07
N PRO A 386 43.11 -21.90 6.74
CA PRO A 386 44.35 -22.60 7.17
C PRO A 386 44.11 -23.66 8.25
N ALA A 387 43.07 -23.50 9.08
CA ALA A 387 42.73 -24.45 10.16
C ALA A 387 41.97 -25.69 9.66
N LEU A 388 41.47 -25.66 8.41
CA LEU A 388 40.75 -26.78 7.79
C LEU A 388 41.64 -27.65 6.88
N LYS A 389 42.91 -27.28 6.71
CA LYS A 389 43.96 -28.05 6.01
C LYS A 389 44.78 -28.84 7.02
#